data_ea4bece72a04a497af374b1504391ced
#
_entry.id   ea4bece72a04a497af374b1504391ced
#
_cell.length_a   1.000
_cell.length_b   1.000
_cell.length_c   1.000
_cell.angle_alpha   90.00
_cell.angle_beta   90.00
_cell.angle_gamma   90.00
#
_symmetry.space_group_name_H-M   'P 1'
#
loop_
_entity.id
_entity.type
_entity.pdbx_description
1 polymer ?
#
loop_
_entity_poly.entity_id
_entity_poly.type
_entity_poly.pdbx_seq_one_letter_code
_entity_poly.pdbx_strand_id
1 'polypeptide(L)'
;MFTKSLQGYAILSSNPVEKGACPMPRQSQNQSPAPSRKKALLSVAILLALTGVLILLFQDHWAEISAALAQLSLGQVALVLALGITYPLLEGVASWLIVRSRLPGFTLRHGIDNAWMGTFGNVICLGAGAVPMQTYYLHRCGLGLGPGVGLMTLQYVFHKAAVLVYATVLLLWNRQWFTAHATGVLSYLPAAYTVVAGVILGLVLLCTAPLVQSLARRALGLLPKTEKWQARRESWQTQLDTLGEESRHLLAEKSRCLKIFAVHLCKLFLMYTIPYFCLRFMGLSSALRFGQVQ
;
A
#
# COMPACT_ATOMS: atom_id res chain seq x y z
N MET A 1 -47.34 16.93 -31.27
CA MET A 1 -46.03 17.31 -31.73
C MET A 1 -44.99 16.85 -30.68
N PHE A 2 -45.03 15.57 -30.30
CA PHE A 2 -44.18 14.93 -29.28
C PHE A 2 -44.04 13.44 -29.62
N THR A 3 -43.32 13.12 -30.69
CA THR A 3 -42.98 11.73 -31.08
C THR A 3 -41.80 11.74 -32.04
N LYS A 4 -40.60 12.15 -31.57
CA LYS A 4 -39.33 11.91 -32.28
C LYS A 4 -38.17 12.12 -31.34
N SER A 5 -37.93 11.23 -30.37
CA SER A 5 -36.70 11.22 -29.57
C SER A 5 -36.47 9.91 -28.80
N LEU A 6 -36.88 8.76 -29.33
CA LEU A 6 -36.62 7.47 -28.66
C LEU A 6 -36.09 6.39 -29.64
N GLN A 7 -35.32 6.77 -30.65
CA GLN A 7 -34.74 5.81 -31.60
C GLN A 7 -33.21 5.84 -31.71
N GLY A 8 -32.51 6.31 -30.68
CA GLY A 8 -31.05 6.42 -30.68
C GLY A 8 -30.30 5.54 -29.65
N TYR A 9 -30.98 4.67 -28.89
CA TYR A 9 -30.33 3.90 -27.81
C TYR A 9 -30.35 2.36 -27.99
N ALA A 10 -30.52 1.84 -29.16
CA ALA A 10 -30.68 0.40 -29.38
C ALA A 10 -29.68 -0.18 -30.39
N ILE A 11 -28.41 0.22 -30.41
CA ILE A 11 -27.36 -0.55 -31.11
C ILE A 11 -26.04 -0.41 -30.27
N LEU A 12 -25.99 -1.04 -29.12
CA LEU A 12 -24.75 -1.34 -28.40
C LEU A 12 -24.96 -2.59 -27.54
N SER A 13 -25.23 -3.71 -28.18
CA SER A 13 -25.11 -4.99 -27.50
C SER A 13 -24.72 -6.08 -28.46
N SER A 14 -23.85 -6.90 -28.01
CA SER A 14 -23.33 -8.17 -28.51
C SER A 14 -21.87 -8.12 -28.95
N ASN A 15 -20.99 -7.84 -28.00
CA ASN A 15 -19.72 -8.56 -27.97
C ASN A 15 -19.64 -9.33 -26.62
N PRO A 16 -19.38 -10.63 -26.65
CA PRO A 16 -19.19 -11.40 -25.42
C PRO A 16 -17.96 -10.84 -24.69
N VAL A 17 -18.20 -10.24 -23.54
CA VAL A 17 -17.16 -9.79 -22.61
C VAL A 17 -16.38 -11.04 -22.21
N GLU A 18 -15.14 -11.15 -22.65
CA GLU A 18 -14.18 -12.12 -22.14
C GLU A 18 -14.14 -12.00 -20.62
N LYS A 19 -14.66 -13.00 -19.93
CA LYS A 19 -14.71 -13.07 -18.48
C LYS A 19 -13.28 -13.08 -17.93
N GLY A 20 -12.80 -11.93 -17.47
CA GLY A 20 -11.55 -11.83 -16.73
C GLY A 20 -10.53 -10.79 -17.18
N ALA A 21 -10.69 -10.15 -18.32
CA ALA A 21 -9.81 -9.04 -18.72
C ALA A 21 -10.46 -7.71 -18.35
N CYS A 22 -9.68 -6.81 -17.73
CA CYS A 22 -10.08 -5.40 -17.62
C CYS A 22 -10.34 -4.86 -19.02
N PRO A 23 -11.52 -4.31 -19.34
CA PRO A 23 -11.78 -3.78 -20.67
C PRO A 23 -10.77 -2.68 -20.96
N MET A 24 -9.88 -2.91 -21.91
CA MET A 24 -8.96 -1.87 -22.36
C MET A 24 -9.79 -0.79 -23.05
N PRO A 25 -9.91 0.44 -22.50
CA PRO A 25 -10.52 1.51 -23.25
C PRO A 25 -9.69 1.72 -24.51
N ARG A 26 -10.37 1.74 -25.69
CA ARG A 26 -9.74 2.18 -26.94
C ARG A 26 -9.10 3.53 -26.68
N GLN A 27 -7.79 3.58 -26.72
CA GLN A 27 -7.01 4.78 -26.51
C GLN A 27 -7.43 5.85 -27.53
N SER A 28 -8.01 6.95 -27.06
CA SER A 28 -7.67 8.22 -27.68
C SER A 28 -6.18 8.42 -27.40
N GLN A 29 -5.40 8.50 -28.48
CA GLN A 29 -3.95 8.63 -28.45
C GLN A 29 -3.53 10.00 -27.91
N ASN A 30 -3.67 10.24 -26.61
CA ASN A 30 -2.83 11.19 -25.92
C ASN A 30 -1.72 10.36 -25.27
N GLN A 31 -0.71 10.03 -26.06
CA GLN A 31 0.49 9.35 -25.63
C GLN A 31 1.19 10.24 -24.60
N SER A 32 1.08 9.86 -23.33
CA SER A 32 2.07 10.31 -22.35
C SER A 32 3.45 9.93 -22.91
N PRO A 33 4.41 10.86 -22.95
CA PRO A 33 5.72 10.58 -23.53
C PRO A 33 6.32 9.37 -22.83
N ALA A 34 6.67 8.36 -23.60
CA ALA A 34 7.31 7.15 -23.11
C ALA A 34 8.53 7.54 -22.25
N PRO A 35 8.75 6.92 -21.09
CA PRO A 35 9.90 7.25 -20.25
C PRO A 35 11.16 7.16 -21.11
N SER A 36 11.97 8.22 -21.10
CA SER A 36 13.15 8.26 -21.96
C SER A 36 14.02 7.05 -21.63
N ARG A 37 14.55 6.36 -22.64
CA ARG A 37 15.39 5.15 -22.48
C ARG A 37 16.51 5.38 -21.45
N LYS A 38 17.05 6.60 -21.36
CA LYS A 38 18.04 7.01 -20.36
C LYS A 38 17.54 6.90 -18.93
N LYS A 39 16.28 7.31 -18.64
CA LYS A 39 15.70 7.19 -17.28
C LYS A 39 15.43 5.73 -16.90
N ALA A 40 14.98 4.92 -17.85
CA ALA A 40 14.78 3.50 -17.62
C ALA A 40 16.12 2.78 -17.35
N LEU A 41 17.15 3.05 -18.15
CA LEU A 41 18.50 2.51 -17.93
C LEU A 41 19.09 2.95 -16.58
N LEU A 42 18.91 4.22 -16.21
CA LEU A 42 19.37 4.74 -14.90
C LEU A 42 18.68 3.99 -13.75
N SER A 43 17.37 3.74 -13.82
CA SER A 43 16.64 2.99 -12.78
C SER A 43 17.14 1.55 -12.65
N VAL A 44 17.41 0.89 -13.77
CA VAL A 44 17.99 -0.46 -13.78
C VAL A 44 19.41 -0.44 -13.21
N ALA A 45 20.23 0.53 -13.58
CA ALA A 45 21.60 0.67 -13.08
C ALA A 45 21.62 0.90 -11.55
N ILE A 46 20.71 1.75 -11.03
CA ILE A 46 20.56 1.97 -9.59
C ILE A 46 20.15 0.67 -8.89
N LEU A 47 19.18 -0.07 -9.44
CA LEU A 47 18.74 -1.34 -8.87
C LEU A 47 19.89 -2.36 -8.83
N LEU A 48 20.64 -2.49 -9.91
CA LEU A 48 21.80 -3.38 -9.97
C LEU A 48 22.90 -2.95 -8.99
N ALA A 49 23.17 -1.64 -8.87
CA ALA A 49 24.13 -1.11 -7.92
C ALA A 49 23.71 -1.42 -6.47
N LEU A 50 22.44 -1.20 -6.11
CA LEU A 50 21.92 -1.55 -4.78
C LEU A 50 22.01 -3.05 -4.51
N THR A 51 21.66 -3.89 -5.49
CA THR A 51 21.80 -5.34 -5.36
C THR A 51 23.27 -5.74 -5.17
N GLY A 52 24.18 -5.12 -5.92
CA GLY A 52 25.62 -5.34 -5.76
C GLY A 52 26.13 -4.94 -4.38
N VAL A 53 25.70 -3.78 -3.87
CA VAL A 53 26.03 -3.34 -2.49
C VAL A 53 25.52 -4.34 -1.45
N LEU A 54 24.28 -4.83 -1.60
CA LEU A 54 23.76 -5.87 -0.68
C LEU A 54 24.61 -7.16 -0.74
N ILE A 55 24.97 -7.62 -1.92
CA ILE A 55 25.82 -8.80 -2.08
C ILE A 55 27.17 -8.59 -1.38
N LEU A 56 27.79 -7.40 -1.56
CA LEU A 56 29.06 -7.06 -0.91
C LEU A 56 28.96 -6.96 0.61
N LEU A 57 27.85 -6.39 1.14
CA LEU A 57 27.62 -6.30 2.57
C LEU A 57 27.46 -7.67 3.25
N PHE A 58 26.92 -8.65 2.54
CA PHE A 58 26.66 -9.99 3.05
C PHE A 58 27.76 -11.02 2.64
N GLN A 59 28.79 -10.60 1.88
CA GLN A 59 29.80 -11.54 1.35
C GLN A 59 30.50 -12.36 2.46
N ASP A 60 30.79 -11.74 3.60
CA ASP A 60 31.48 -12.38 4.71
C ASP A 60 30.59 -13.39 5.46
N HIS A 61 29.27 -13.30 5.29
CA HIS A 61 28.28 -14.17 5.94
C HIS A 61 27.67 -15.23 5.01
N TRP A 62 28.09 -15.30 3.74
CA TRP A 62 27.51 -16.27 2.79
C TRP A 62 27.65 -17.72 3.21
N ALA A 63 28.80 -18.09 3.81
CA ALA A 63 29.02 -19.43 4.30
C ALA A 63 28.05 -19.78 5.45
N GLU A 64 27.85 -18.85 6.38
CA GLU A 64 26.91 -19.02 7.49
C GLU A 64 25.46 -19.07 7.02
N ILE A 65 25.09 -18.16 6.12
CA ILE A 65 23.74 -18.12 5.52
C ILE A 65 23.44 -19.41 4.75
N SER A 66 24.39 -19.87 3.92
CA SER A 66 24.20 -21.09 3.14
C SER A 66 24.12 -22.35 4.03
N ALA A 67 24.93 -22.41 5.09
CA ALA A 67 24.89 -23.50 6.08
C ALA A 67 23.55 -23.49 6.85
N ALA A 68 23.05 -22.31 7.25
CA ALA A 68 21.77 -22.18 7.91
C ALA A 68 20.61 -22.60 6.98
N LEU A 69 20.65 -22.19 5.71
CA LEU A 69 19.64 -22.58 4.71
C LEU A 69 19.66 -24.07 4.41
N ALA A 70 20.84 -24.69 4.37
CA ALA A 70 20.99 -26.13 4.14
C ALA A 70 20.41 -27.01 5.27
N GLN A 71 20.27 -26.45 6.47
CA GLN A 71 19.64 -27.12 7.60
C GLN A 71 18.11 -27.10 7.56
N LEU A 72 17.51 -26.25 6.73
CA LEU A 72 16.07 -26.11 6.63
C LEU A 72 15.47 -27.28 5.83
N SER A 73 14.43 -27.90 6.37
CA SER A 73 13.64 -28.87 5.61
C SER A 73 12.83 -28.17 4.50
N LEU A 74 12.54 -28.90 3.43
CA LEU A 74 11.72 -28.39 2.32
C LEU A 74 10.36 -27.87 2.82
N GLY A 75 9.76 -28.52 3.82
CA GLY A 75 8.50 -28.09 4.44
C GLY A 75 8.61 -26.73 5.15
N GLN A 76 9.73 -26.45 5.83
CA GLN A 76 10.00 -25.17 6.47
C GLN A 76 10.15 -24.05 5.46
N VAL A 77 10.90 -24.28 4.40
CA VAL A 77 11.06 -23.32 3.29
C VAL A 77 9.70 -23.05 2.63
N ALA A 78 8.93 -24.10 2.33
CA ALA A 78 7.60 -23.98 1.74
C ALA A 78 6.65 -23.17 2.63
N LEU A 79 6.70 -23.35 3.95
CA LEU A 79 5.88 -22.59 4.91
C LEU A 79 6.24 -21.10 4.90
N VAL A 80 7.54 -20.75 4.93
CA VAL A 80 8.00 -19.36 4.89
C VAL A 80 7.60 -18.69 3.58
N LEU A 81 7.76 -19.39 2.45
CA LEU A 81 7.34 -18.89 1.15
C LEU A 81 5.82 -18.71 1.06
N ALA A 82 5.05 -19.67 1.56
CA ALA A 82 3.60 -19.57 1.61
C ALA A 82 3.14 -18.35 2.44
N LEU A 83 3.73 -18.13 3.62
CA LEU A 83 3.47 -16.94 4.44
C LEU A 83 3.85 -15.65 3.69
N GLY A 84 4.99 -15.62 2.99
CA GLY A 84 5.42 -14.48 2.18
C GLY A 84 4.42 -14.12 1.07
N ILE A 85 3.86 -15.13 0.40
CA ILE A 85 2.86 -14.94 -0.67
C ILE A 85 1.52 -14.43 -0.10
N THR A 86 1.19 -14.71 1.16
CA THR A 86 -0.06 -14.21 1.75
C THR A 86 -0.12 -12.69 1.82
N TYR A 87 1.03 -12.02 1.92
CA TYR A 87 1.09 -10.55 2.01
C TYR A 87 0.47 -9.85 0.77
N PRO A 88 0.95 -10.08 -0.47
CA PRO A 88 0.35 -9.47 -1.65
C PRO A 88 -1.07 -9.96 -1.93
N LEU A 89 -1.44 -11.19 -1.53
CA LEU A 89 -2.81 -11.68 -1.66
C LEU A 89 -3.77 -10.90 -0.77
N LEU A 90 -3.44 -10.70 0.51
CA LEU A 90 -4.27 -9.92 1.44
C LEU A 90 -4.28 -8.43 1.08
N GLU A 91 -3.17 -7.88 0.56
CA GLU A 91 -3.15 -6.53 -0.01
C GLU A 91 -4.12 -6.43 -1.19
N GLY A 92 -4.19 -7.46 -2.03
CA GLY A 92 -5.15 -7.57 -3.14
C GLY A 92 -6.60 -7.62 -2.66
N VAL A 93 -6.89 -8.35 -1.57
CA VAL A 93 -8.21 -8.36 -0.93
C VAL A 93 -8.60 -6.97 -0.42
N ALA A 94 -7.68 -6.26 0.24
CA ALA A 94 -7.91 -4.89 0.71
C ALA A 94 -8.19 -3.95 -0.46
N SER A 95 -7.39 -4.01 -1.52
CA SER A 95 -7.57 -3.24 -2.75
C SER A 95 -8.93 -3.51 -3.39
N TRP A 96 -9.31 -4.78 -3.51
CA TRP A 96 -10.63 -5.17 -4.04
C TRP A 96 -11.78 -4.61 -3.20
N LEU A 97 -11.70 -4.71 -1.87
CA LEU A 97 -12.74 -4.20 -0.97
C LEU A 97 -12.91 -2.68 -1.09
N ILE A 98 -11.82 -1.94 -1.29
CA ILE A 98 -11.84 -0.49 -1.44
C ILE A 98 -12.40 -0.08 -2.81
N VAL A 99 -11.86 -0.65 -3.90
CA VAL A 99 -12.12 -0.20 -5.26
C VAL A 99 -13.50 -0.62 -5.78
N ARG A 100 -14.00 -1.80 -5.36
CA ARG A 100 -15.28 -2.34 -5.87
C ARG A 100 -16.50 -1.44 -5.62
N SER A 101 -16.41 -0.48 -4.69
CA SER A 101 -17.48 0.49 -4.45
C SER A 101 -17.62 1.50 -5.57
N ARG A 102 -16.52 1.86 -6.21
CA ARG A 102 -16.49 2.81 -7.33
C ARG A 102 -16.45 2.13 -8.68
N LEU A 103 -15.95 0.90 -8.76
CA LEU A 103 -15.85 0.13 -9.98
C LEU A 103 -16.48 -1.27 -9.77
N PRO A 104 -17.78 -1.46 -9.99
CA PRO A 104 -18.49 -2.73 -9.72
C PRO A 104 -17.90 -3.94 -10.45
N GLY A 105 -17.29 -3.74 -11.64
CA GLY A 105 -16.60 -4.79 -12.40
C GLY A 105 -15.21 -5.16 -11.87
N PHE A 106 -14.71 -4.52 -10.82
CA PHE A 106 -13.41 -4.80 -10.23
C PHE A 106 -13.45 -6.10 -9.42
N THR A 107 -12.83 -7.14 -9.95
CA THR A 107 -12.79 -8.48 -9.34
C THR A 107 -11.65 -8.62 -8.35
N LEU A 108 -11.66 -9.70 -7.54
CA LEU A 108 -10.56 -10.02 -6.64
C LEU A 108 -9.23 -10.20 -7.39
N ARG A 109 -9.25 -10.78 -8.59
CA ARG A 109 -8.07 -10.91 -9.45
C ARG A 109 -7.46 -9.54 -9.77
N HIS A 110 -8.29 -8.57 -10.18
CA HIS A 110 -7.82 -7.19 -10.40
C HIS A 110 -7.24 -6.57 -9.11
N GLY A 111 -7.79 -6.89 -7.94
CA GLY A 111 -7.23 -6.46 -6.66
C GLY A 111 -5.83 -7.02 -6.41
N ILE A 112 -5.61 -8.31 -6.70
CA ILE A 112 -4.31 -8.97 -6.58
C ILE A 112 -3.32 -8.37 -7.59
N ASP A 113 -3.71 -8.20 -8.85
CA ASP A 113 -2.88 -7.57 -9.88
C ASP A 113 -2.48 -6.15 -9.47
N ASN A 114 -3.42 -5.37 -8.89
CA ASN A 114 -3.15 -4.04 -8.35
C ASN A 114 -2.14 -4.07 -7.18
N ALA A 115 -2.21 -5.06 -6.30
CA ALA A 115 -1.25 -5.24 -5.22
C ALA A 115 0.17 -5.55 -5.74
N TRP A 116 0.28 -6.41 -6.76
CA TRP A 116 1.55 -6.68 -7.43
C TRP A 116 2.13 -5.45 -8.11
N MET A 117 1.29 -4.63 -8.76
CA MET A 117 1.71 -3.33 -9.31
C MET A 117 2.25 -2.39 -8.23
N GLY A 118 1.62 -2.37 -7.06
CA GLY A 118 2.10 -1.60 -5.89
C GLY A 118 3.45 -2.09 -5.39
N THR A 119 3.63 -3.40 -5.25
CA THR A 119 4.89 -4.03 -4.84
C THR A 119 6.01 -3.70 -5.85
N PHE A 120 5.73 -3.86 -7.13
CA PHE A 120 6.65 -3.50 -8.22
C PHE A 120 7.04 -2.01 -8.16
N GLY A 121 6.05 -1.12 -7.97
CA GLY A 121 6.29 0.32 -7.82
C GLY A 121 7.19 0.65 -6.65
N ASN A 122 7.01 -0.01 -5.50
CA ASN A 122 7.84 0.19 -4.32
C ASN A 122 9.30 -0.24 -4.55
N VAL A 123 9.52 -1.35 -5.26
CA VAL A 123 10.88 -1.82 -5.61
C VAL A 123 11.58 -0.80 -6.51
N ILE A 124 10.90 -0.30 -7.57
CA ILE A 124 11.52 0.64 -8.53
C ILE A 124 11.75 2.02 -7.91
N CYS A 125 10.84 2.50 -7.07
CA CYS A 125 10.86 3.86 -6.51
C CYS A 125 11.28 3.87 -5.02
N LEU A 126 12.03 2.88 -4.56
CA LEU A 126 12.57 2.80 -3.19
C LEU A 126 11.50 3.06 -2.10
N GLY A 127 10.34 2.44 -2.25
CA GLY A 127 9.24 2.50 -1.30
C GLY A 127 8.18 3.59 -1.56
N ALA A 128 8.39 4.50 -2.51
CA ALA A 128 7.45 5.59 -2.80
C ALA A 128 6.52 5.33 -4.00
N GLY A 129 6.69 4.21 -4.71
CA GLY A 129 6.03 3.95 -5.99
C GLY A 129 4.70 3.21 -5.93
N ALA A 130 4.26 2.73 -4.77
CA ALA A 130 3.03 1.92 -4.68
C ALA A 130 1.80 2.70 -5.18
N VAL A 131 1.51 3.85 -4.57
CA VAL A 131 0.30 4.64 -4.91
C VAL A 131 0.27 5.04 -6.38
N PRO A 132 1.35 5.60 -6.98
CA PRO A 132 1.35 5.93 -8.41
C PRO A 132 1.11 4.73 -9.32
N MET A 133 1.77 3.59 -9.07
CA MET A 133 1.65 2.40 -9.91
C MET A 133 0.28 1.74 -9.78
N GLN A 134 -0.26 1.65 -8.59
CA GLN A 134 -1.62 1.17 -8.34
C GLN A 134 -2.66 2.09 -8.99
N THR A 135 -2.51 3.40 -8.86
CA THR A 135 -3.39 4.38 -9.53
C THR A 135 -3.34 4.24 -11.05
N TYR A 136 -2.15 4.05 -11.62
CA TYR A 136 -1.99 3.79 -13.05
C TYR A 136 -2.75 2.52 -13.47
N TYR A 137 -2.63 1.43 -12.72
CA TYR A 137 -3.37 0.20 -12.99
C TYR A 137 -4.88 0.41 -12.94
N LEU A 138 -5.39 1.09 -11.89
CA LEU A 138 -6.81 1.41 -11.75
C LEU A 138 -7.32 2.28 -12.89
N HIS A 139 -6.50 3.22 -13.36
CA HIS A 139 -6.84 4.03 -14.54
C HIS A 139 -7.01 3.16 -15.80
N ARG A 140 -6.16 2.15 -15.98
CA ARG A 140 -6.29 1.17 -17.06
C ARG A 140 -7.56 0.32 -16.93
N CYS A 141 -8.05 0.11 -15.71
CA CYS A 141 -9.33 -0.57 -15.45
C CYS A 141 -10.56 0.33 -15.61
N GLY A 142 -10.39 1.61 -15.97
CA GLY A 142 -11.50 2.54 -16.24
C GLY A 142 -11.83 3.50 -15.09
N LEU A 143 -11.05 3.51 -14.00
CA LEU A 143 -11.22 4.47 -12.91
C LEU A 143 -10.49 5.78 -13.27
N GLY A 144 -11.10 6.94 -12.97
CA GLY A 144 -10.42 8.24 -13.14
C GLY A 144 -9.14 8.34 -12.26
N LEU A 145 -8.13 9.10 -12.73
CA LEU A 145 -6.87 9.27 -11.98
C LEU A 145 -7.09 9.85 -10.58
N GLY A 146 -7.92 10.89 -10.45
CA GLY A 146 -8.22 11.52 -9.16
C GLY A 146 -8.79 10.52 -8.15
N PRO A 147 -9.93 9.87 -8.42
CA PRO A 147 -10.47 8.81 -7.57
C PRO A 147 -9.49 7.68 -7.30
N GLY A 148 -8.69 7.28 -8.30
CA GLY A 148 -7.65 6.26 -8.13
C GLY A 148 -6.60 6.64 -7.09
N VAL A 149 -6.06 7.86 -7.15
CA VAL A 149 -5.13 8.39 -6.14
C VAL A 149 -5.80 8.44 -4.77
N GLY A 150 -7.04 8.95 -4.69
CA GLY A 150 -7.79 9.04 -3.44
C GLY A 150 -7.97 7.69 -2.76
N LEU A 151 -8.44 6.67 -3.51
CA LEU A 151 -8.65 5.32 -2.98
C LEU A 151 -7.34 4.63 -2.56
N MET A 152 -6.26 4.76 -3.34
CA MET A 152 -4.98 4.15 -2.99
C MET A 152 -4.31 4.86 -1.81
N THR A 153 -4.45 6.18 -1.70
CA THR A 153 -4.02 6.92 -0.51
C THR A 153 -4.81 6.47 0.73
N LEU A 154 -6.11 6.28 0.60
CA LEU A 154 -6.96 5.81 1.68
C LEU A 154 -6.58 4.38 2.11
N GLN A 155 -6.28 3.48 1.16
CA GLN A 155 -5.73 2.15 1.47
C GLN A 155 -4.43 2.25 2.27
N TYR A 156 -3.52 3.15 1.87
CA TYR A 156 -2.30 3.42 2.61
C TYR A 156 -2.56 3.90 4.04
N VAL A 157 -3.53 4.79 4.24
CA VAL A 157 -3.93 5.28 5.56
C VAL A 157 -4.49 4.16 6.43
N PHE A 158 -5.36 3.29 5.90
CA PHE A 158 -5.86 2.11 6.61
C PHE A 158 -4.72 1.18 7.03
N HIS A 159 -3.76 0.95 6.13
CA HIS A 159 -2.59 0.15 6.45
C HIS A 159 -1.77 0.76 7.59
N LYS A 160 -1.50 2.07 7.56
CA LYS A 160 -0.74 2.77 8.61
C LYS A 160 -1.49 2.80 9.94
N ALA A 161 -2.81 2.99 9.92
CA ALA A 161 -3.64 2.89 11.11
C ALA A 161 -3.59 1.47 11.73
N ALA A 162 -3.63 0.43 10.88
CA ALA A 162 -3.48 -0.95 11.33
C ALA A 162 -2.09 -1.22 11.93
N VAL A 163 -1.02 -0.68 11.34
CA VAL A 163 0.35 -0.74 11.89
C VAL A 163 0.42 -0.09 13.25
N LEU A 164 -0.17 1.10 13.42
CA LEU A 164 -0.19 1.79 14.72
C LEU A 164 -0.90 0.96 15.80
N VAL A 165 -2.09 0.44 15.49
CA VAL A 165 -2.85 -0.39 16.44
C VAL A 165 -2.08 -1.68 16.76
N TYR A 166 -1.54 -2.36 15.75
CA TYR A 166 -0.78 -3.59 15.92
C TYR A 166 0.46 -3.37 16.80
N ALA A 167 1.26 -2.34 16.50
CA ALA A 167 2.43 -1.98 17.28
C ALA A 167 2.06 -1.61 18.74
N THR A 168 0.98 -0.84 18.93
CA THR A 168 0.51 -0.47 20.27
C THR A 168 0.16 -1.71 21.09
N VAL A 169 -0.60 -2.65 20.51
CA VAL A 169 -0.98 -3.88 21.18
C VAL A 169 0.25 -4.70 21.57
N LEU A 170 1.23 -4.85 20.66
CA LEU A 170 2.46 -5.58 20.95
C LEU A 170 3.32 -4.91 22.04
N LEU A 171 3.46 -3.59 22.00
CA LEU A 171 4.20 -2.85 23.03
C LEU A 171 3.56 -3.00 24.41
N LEU A 172 2.23 -2.89 24.49
CA LEU A 172 1.50 -3.07 25.75
C LEU A 172 1.60 -4.49 26.27
N TRP A 173 1.50 -5.48 25.37
CA TRP A 173 1.57 -6.91 25.74
C TRP A 173 2.98 -7.28 26.22
N ASN A 174 4.03 -6.77 25.61
CA ASN A 174 5.40 -7.12 25.91
C ASN A 174 6.12 -6.06 26.77
N ARG A 175 5.40 -5.14 27.43
CA ARG A 175 6.00 -4.01 28.17
C ARG A 175 7.08 -4.45 29.18
N GLN A 176 6.84 -5.54 29.91
CA GLN A 176 7.76 -6.06 30.93
C GLN A 176 9.07 -6.54 30.31
N TRP A 177 9.01 -7.20 29.16
CA TRP A 177 10.19 -7.65 28.43
C TRP A 177 11.01 -6.45 27.91
N PHE A 178 10.33 -5.46 27.35
CA PHE A 178 10.99 -4.23 26.87
C PHE A 178 11.70 -3.48 28.00
N THR A 179 11.07 -3.34 29.17
CA THR A 179 11.68 -2.66 30.30
C THR A 179 12.89 -3.42 30.87
N ALA A 180 12.92 -4.74 30.74
CA ALA A 180 14.03 -5.57 31.24
C ALA A 180 15.23 -5.66 30.28
N HIS A 181 15.00 -5.62 28.95
CA HIS A 181 16.02 -5.97 27.96
C HIS A 181 16.42 -4.83 27.01
N ALA A 182 15.62 -3.76 26.93
CA ALA A 182 15.82 -2.69 25.95
C ALA A 182 16.16 -1.33 26.60
N THR A 183 16.90 -1.33 27.71
CA THR A 183 17.19 -0.12 28.50
C THR A 183 17.83 1.03 27.71
N GLY A 184 18.70 0.73 26.74
CA GLY A 184 19.31 1.75 25.87
C GLY A 184 18.37 2.32 24.82
N VAL A 185 17.41 1.53 24.31
CA VAL A 185 16.44 1.94 23.29
C VAL A 185 15.21 2.61 23.91
N LEU A 186 14.89 2.23 25.16
CA LEU A 186 13.70 2.73 25.87
C LEU A 186 13.68 4.24 26.05
N SER A 187 14.83 4.90 26.14
CA SER A 187 14.91 6.36 26.27
C SER A 187 14.40 7.09 25.00
N TYR A 188 14.61 6.53 23.82
CA TYR A 188 14.23 7.12 22.54
C TYR A 188 12.89 6.58 21.99
N LEU A 189 12.50 5.37 22.40
CA LEU A 189 11.31 4.67 21.90
C LEU A 189 10.02 5.49 22.09
N PRO A 190 9.73 6.10 23.28
CA PRO A 190 8.52 6.91 23.45
C PRO A 190 8.47 8.13 22.53
N ALA A 191 9.61 8.82 22.34
CA ALA A 191 9.69 9.97 21.45
C ALA A 191 9.47 9.57 19.99
N ALA A 192 10.16 8.54 19.51
CA ALA A 192 10.00 8.01 18.16
C ALA A 192 8.56 7.51 17.92
N TYR A 193 7.99 6.77 18.87
CA TYR A 193 6.62 6.29 18.78
C TYR A 193 5.62 7.44 18.73
N THR A 194 5.77 8.46 19.56
CA THR A 194 4.88 9.64 19.60
C THR A 194 4.91 10.38 18.27
N VAL A 195 6.09 10.56 17.66
CA VAL A 195 6.21 11.21 16.35
C VAL A 195 5.51 10.39 15.27
N VAL A 196 5.79 9.08 15.19
CA VAL A 196 5.17 8.19 14.20
C VAL A 196 3.65 8.12 14.41
N ALA A 197 3.19 7.95 15.64
CA ALA A 197 1.78 7.93 16.00
C ALA A 197 1.09 9.26 15.63
N GLY A 198 1.74 10.39 15.91
CA GLY A 198 1.25 11.71 15.55
C GLY A 198 1.10 11.90 14.04
N VAL A 199 2.07 11.46 13.25
CA VAL A 199 2.00 11.48 11.77
C VAL A 199 0.85 10.61 11.27
N ILE A 200 0.73 9.38 11.77
CA ILE A 200 -0.34 8.46 11.35
C ILE A 200 -1.71 9.01 11.75
N LEU A 201 -1.84 9.50 12.97
CA LEU A 201 -3.07 10.13 13.46
C LEU A 201 -3.42 11.35 12.61
N GLY A 202 -2.45 12.19 12.28
CA GLY A 202 -2.62 13.33 11.38
C GLY A 202 -3.17 12.91 10.00
N LEU A 203 -2.63 11.83 9.43
CA LEU A 203 -3.12 11.27 8.16
C LEU A 203 -4.55 10.73 8.28
N VAL A 204 -4.86 10.02 9.35
CA VAL A 204 -6.23 9.53 9.62
C VAL A 204 -7.20 10.70 9.76
N LEU A 205 -6.83 11.70 10.53
CA LEU A 205 -7.66 12.91 10.73
C LEU A 205 -7.83 13.71 9.43
N LEU A 206 -6.79 13.77 8.59
CA LEU A 206 -6.89 14.39 7.26
C LEU A 206 -7.92 13.68 6.37
N CYS A 207 -8.02 12.37 6.49
CA CYS A 207 -9.02 11.59 5.74
C CYS A 207 -10.43 11.67 6.33
N THR A 208 -10.56 11.79 7.69
CA THR A 208 -11.83 11.61 8.38
C THR A 208 -12.45 12.91 8.89
N ALA A 209 -11.62 13.90 9.25
CA ALA A 209 -12.08 15.11 9.92
C ALA A 209 -12.18 16.30 8.95
N PRO A 210 -13.40 16.81 8.67
CA PRO A 210 -13.59 17.95 7.77
C PRO A 210 -12.89 19.23 8.24
N LEU A 211 -12.74 19.40 9.56
CA LEU A 211 -11.99 20.52 10.14
C LEU A 211 -10.51 20.49 9.73
N VAL A 212 -9.87 19.30 9.78
CA VAL A 212 -8.45 19.13 9.40
C VAL A 212 -8.28 19.35 7.89
N GLN A 213 -9.23 18.88 7.08
CA GLN A 213 -9.26 19.16 5.64
C GLN A 213 -9.37 20.66 5.35
N SER A 214 -10.22 21.39 6.10
CA SER A 214 -10.36 22.83 5.95
C SER A 214 -9.09 23.60 6.36
N LEU A 215 -8.43 23.17 7.44
CA LEU A 215 -7.14 23.73 7.87
C LEU A 215 -6.04 23.46 6.83
N ALA A 216 -5.98 22.25 6.28
CA ALA A 216 -5.03 21.91 5.19
C ALA A 216 -5.26 22.78 3.96
N ARG A 217 -6.51 23.02 3.54
CA ARG A 217 -6.84 23.94 2.44
C ARG A 217 -6.41 25.38 2.75
N ARG A 218 -6.63 25.87 3.97
CA ARG A 218 -6.18 27.20 4.40
C ARG A 218 -4.65 27.31 4.36
N ALA A 219 -3.94 26.28 4.86
CA ALA A 219 -2.48 26.23 4.81
C ALA A 219 -1.95 26.24 3.37
N LEU A 220 -2.59 25.52 2.44
CA LEU A 220 -2.30 25.61 1.02
C LEU A 220 -2.53 27.00 0.44
N GLY A 221 -3.50 27.75 1.00
CA GLY A 221 -3.78 29.15 0.63
C GLY A 221 -2.66 30.12 0.99
N LEU A 222 -1.82 29.79 1.97
CA LEU A 222 -0.67 30.61 2.41
C LEU A 222 0.57 30.46 1.53
N LEU A 223 0.58 29.48 0.62
CA LEU A 223 1.71 29.28 -0.30
C LEU A 223 1.90 30.48 -1.25
N PRO A 224 3.14 30.79 -1.65
CA PRO A 224 3.45 31.91 -2.55
C PRO A 224 2.64 31.85 -3.84
N LYS A 225 2.18 33.04 -4.32
CA LYS A 225 1.32 33.18 -5.51
C LYS A 225 2.13 33.21 -6.83
N THR A 226 3.27 32.48 -6.94
CA THR A 226 4.01 32.36 -8.19
C THR A 226 3.39 31.29 -9.08
N GLU A 227 3.48 31.42 -10.40
CA GLU A 227 2.87 30.48 -11.38
C GLU A 227 3.20 29.00 -11.08
N LYS A 228 4.46 28.73 -10.72
CA LYS A 228 4.93 27.38 -10.38
C LYS A 228 4.24 26.81 -9.14
N TRP A 229 3.93 27.64 -8.15
CA TRP A 229 3.23 27.24 -6.93
C TRP A 229 1.72 27.20 -7.12
N GLN A 230 1.15 27.98 -8.03
CA GLN A 230 -0.28 27.95 -8.35
C GLN A 230 -0.69 26.60 -8.92
N ALA A 231 0.01 26.11 -9.93
CA ALA A 231 -0.26 24.79 -10.52
C ALA A 231 -0.17 23.65 -9.49
N ARG A 232 0.83 23.71 -8.59
CA ARG A 232 0.96 22.74 -7.49
C ARG A 232 -0.17 22.84 -6.48
N ARG A 233 -0.56 24.04 -6.10
CA ARG A 233 -1.64 24.33 -5.16
C ARG A 233 -2.96 23.78 -5.67
N GLU A 234 -3.31 24.04 -6.93
CA GLU A 234 -4.51 23.51 -7.58
C GLU A 234 -4.51 21.97 -7.59
N SER A 235 -3.38 21.36 -7.96
CA SER A 235 -3.22 19.91 -7.93
C SER A 235 -3.42 19.33 -6.52
N TRP A 236 -2.83 19.96 -5.49
CA TRP A 236 -2.98 19.50 -4.10
C TRP A 236 -4.38 19.74 -3.53
N GLN A 237 -5.02 20.85 -3.90
CA GLN A 237 -6.43 21.10 -3.53
C GLN A 237 -7.34 20.04 -4.14
N THR A 238 -7.19 19.75 -5.43
CA THR A 238 -7.95 18.70 -6.10
C THR A 238 -7.73 17.33 -5.46
N GLN A 239 -6.49 17.00 -5.08
CA GLN A 239 -6.19 15.74 -4.38
C GLN A 239 -6.84 15.67 -3.00
N LEU A 240 -6.82 16.78 -2.21
CA LEU A 240 -7.48 16.85 -0.92
C LEU A 240 -9.01 16.72 -1.04
N ASP A 241 -9.60 17.37 -2.03
CA ASP A 241 -11.04 17.30 -2.27
C ASP A 241 -11.46 15.88 -2.67
N THR A 242 -10.73 15.26 -3.58
CA THR A 242 -10.95 13.88 -4.00
C THR A 242 -10.76 12.90 -2.83
N LEU A 243 -9.68 13.07 -2.04
CA LEU A 243 -9.45 12.24 -0.86
C LEU A 243 -10.59 12.38 0.16
N GLY A 244 -11.05 13.61 0.40
CA GLY A 244 -12.17 13.87 1.31
C GLY A 244 -13.49 13.27 0.84
N GLU A 245 -13.76 13.28 -0.48
CA GLU A 245 -14.95 12.67 -1.08
C GLU A 245 -14.89 11.14 -0.98
N GLU A 246 -13.76 10.52 -1.39
CA GLU A 246 -13.58 9.07 -1.32
C GLU A 246 -13.62 8.55 0.11
N SER A 247 -13.03 9.30 1.05
CA SER A 247 -13.06 8.97 2.48
C SER A 247 -14.48 8.97 3.03
N ARG A 248 -15.28 10.02 2.74
CA ARG A 248 -16.68 10.11 3.19
C ARG A 248 -17.52 8.97 2.63
N HIS A 249 -17.33 8.67 1.35
CA HIS A 249 -18.05 7.58 0.69
C HIS A 249 -17.71 6.22 1.33
N LEU A 250 -16.43 5.94 1.57
CA LEU A 250 -16.02 4.68 2.17
C LEU A 250 -16.43 4.57 3.64
N LEU A 251 -16.26 5.65 4.44
CA LEU A 251 -16.60 5.69 5.87
C LEU A 251 -18.10 5.58 6.15
N ALA A 252 -18.95 5.91 5.17
CA ALA A 252 -20.39 5.66 5.26
C ALA A 252 -20.68 4.14 5.38
N GLU A 253 -19.83 3.29 4.83
CA GLU A 253 -19.95 1.83 4.88
C GLU A 253 -19.08 1.22 5.99
N LYS A 254 -19.48 1.41 7.26
CA LYS A 254 -18.73 0.95 8.45
C LYS A 254 -18.30 -0.51 8.39
N SER A 255 -19.17 -1.41 7.89
CA SER A 255 -18.86 -2.82 7.75
C SER A 255 -17.71 -3.07 6.78
N ARG A 256 -17.63 -2.30 5.67
CA ARG A 256 -16.53 -2.39 4.71
C ARG A 256 -15.23 -1.88 5.31
N CYS A 257 -15.26 -0.74 6.01
CA CYS A 257 -14.10 -0.21 6.72
C CYS A 257 -13.53 -1.22 7.71
N LEU A 258 -14.40 -1.88 8.51
CA LEU A 258 -13.97 -2.89 9.47
C LEU A 258 -13.33 -4.09 8.77
N LYS A 259 -13.90 -4.56 7.65
CA LYS A 259 -13.31 -5.67 6.86
C LYS A 259 -11.93 -5.29 6.31
N ILE A 260 -11.78 -4.08 5.75
CA ILE A 260 -10.49 -3.59 5.24
C ILE A 260 -9.46 -3.53 6.37
N PHE A 261 -9.84 -2.99 7.51
CA PHE A 261 -8.97 -2.88 8.68
C PHE A 261 -8.56 -4.26 9.21
N ALA A 262 -9.51 -5.20 9.33
CA ALA A 262 -9.24 -6.57 9.73
C ALA A 262 -8.30 -7.30 8.76
N VAL A 263 -8.46 -7.10 7.44
CA VAL A 263 -7.56 -7.65 6.43
C VAL A 263 -6.13 -7.10 6.62
N HIS A 264 -5.98 -5.81 6.89
CA HIS A 264 -4.66 -5.22 7.16
C HIS A 264 -4.03 -5.75 8.45
N LEU A 265 -4.81 -5.93 9.53
CA LEU A 265 -4.32 -6.55 10.77
C LEU A 265 -3.89 -8.01 10.55
N CYS A 266 -4.69 -8.81 9.84
CA CYS A 266 -4.35 -10.18 9.48
C CYS A 266 -3.07 -10.25 8.65
N LYS A 267 -2.93 -9.35 7.66
CA LYS A 267 -1.72 -9.23 6.84
C LYS A 267 -0.49 -8.95 7.69
N LEU A 268 -0.56 -7.99 8.62
CA LEU A 268 0.55 -7.65 9.52
C LEU A 268 0.91 -8.82 10.44
N PHE A 269 -0.09 -9.46 11.02
CA PHE A 269 0.13 -10.64 11.87
C PHE A 269 0.89 -11.72 11.12
N LEU A 270 0.45 -12.10 9.92
CA LEU A 270 1.11 -13.14 9.12
C LEU A 270 2.53 -12.72 8.69
N MET A 271 2.71 -11.46 8.30
CA MET A 271 4.01 -10.93 7.90
C MET A 271 5.01 -10.97 9.06
N TYR A 272 4.61 -10.48 10.23
CA TYR A 272 5.50 -10.45 11.40
C TYR A 272 5.67 -11.82 12.09
N THR A 273 4.87 -12.81 11.72
CA THR A 273 5.07 -14.20 12.12
C THR A 273 6.24 -14.88 11.39
N ILE A 274 6.62 -14.40 10.20
CA ILE A 274 7.73 -14.94 9.42
C ILE A 274 9.06 -14.95 10.19
N PRO A 275 9.54 -13.83 10.79
CA PRO A 275 10.77 -13.82 11.58
C PRO A 275 10.76 -14.84 12.73
N TYR A 276 9.62 -15.03 13.38
CA TYR A 276 9.49 -16.02 14.45
C TYR A 276 9.76 -17.44 13.95
N PHE A 277 9.15 -17.83 12.82
CA PHE A 277 9.40 -19.15 12.23
C PHE A 277 10.85 -19.28 11.76
N CYS A 278 11.42 -18.25 11.14
CA CYS A 278 12.83 -18.27 10.74
C CYS A 278 13.76 -18.51 11.92
N LEU A 279 13.61 -17.78 13.03
CA LEU A 279 14.40 -17.97 14.24
C LEU A 279 14.20 -19.35 14.86
N ARG A 280 12.96 -19.85 14.86
CA ARG A 280 12.64 -21.17 15.37
C ARG A 280 13.30 -22.29 14.56
N PHE A 281 13.28 -22.19 13.25
CA PHE A 281 13.86 -23.17 12.36
C PHE A 281 15.40 -23.18 12.41
N MET A 282 16.02 -22.05 12.72
CA MET A 282 17.46 -21.93 12.96
C MET A 282 17.89 -22.34 14.38
N GLY A 283 16.96 -22.81 15.24
CA GLY A 283 17.30 -23.21 16.61
C GLY A 283 17.53 -22.05 17.61
N LEU A 284 17.31 -20.80 17.18
CA LEU A 284 17.58 -19.59 17.97
C LEU A 284 16.40 -19.17 18.86
N SER A 285 15.30 -19.89 18.82
CA SER A 285 14.03 -19.50 19.50
C SER A 285 13.92 -19.93 20.96
N SER A 286 14.91 -20.63 21.54
CA SER A 286 14.81 -21.15 22.90
C SER A 286 14.67 -20.06 23.99
N ALA A 287 15.08 -18.82 23.68
CA ALA A 287 15.05 -17.68 24.59
C ALA A 287 13.91 -16.68 24.32
N LEU A 288 13.22 -16.76 23.18
CA LEU A 288 12.26 -15.74 22.73
C LEU A 288 10.85 -16.30 22.62
N ARG A 289 9.88 -15.61 23.23
CA ARG A 289 8.45 -15.91 23.06
C ARG A 289 7.93 -15.30 21.74
N PHE A 290 6.86 -15.88 21.19
CA PHE A 290 6.24 -15.45 19.94
C PHE A 290 6.00 -13.92 19.87
N GLY A 291 5.39 -13.33 20.90
CA GLY A 291 5.11 -11.89 20.93
C GLY A 291 6.34 -10.98 21.11
N GLN A 292 7.51 -11.54 21.40
CA GLN A 292 8.76 -10.77 21.53
C GLN A 292 9.51 -10.65 20.19
N VAL A 293 9.17 -11.47 19.23
CA VAL A 293 9.77 -11.48 17.89
C VAL A 293 8.92 -10.69 16.89
N GLN A 294 7.61 -10.56 17.14
CA GLN A 294 6.71 -9.73 16.34
C GLN A 294 6.85 -8.25 16.65
#